data_6d484f04b8bf6ec31d3ffd5ecb4cdb5c
#
_entry.id   6d484f04b8bf6ec31d3ffd5ecb4cdb5c
#
_cell.length_a   1.000
_cell.length_b   1.000
_cell.length_c   1.000
_cell.angle_alpha   90.00
_cell.angle_beta   90.00
_cell.angle_gamma   90.00
#
_symmetry.space_group_name_H-M   'P 1'
#
loop_
_entity.id
_entity.type
_entity.pdbx_description
1 polymer ?
#
loop_
_entity_poly.entity_id
_entity_poly.type
_entity_poly.pdbx_seq_one_letter_code
_entity_poly.pdbx_strand_id
1 'polypeptide(L)'
;MHSFRVSMGTISALFAVCWLLVSPSRADDKQMPPIKVDVLQKGASTSKVMEQALADLPLDQLPAESRQRVETVLKNRSLFRRLPTIGMGADPAVYHYFTRNPEAAVGVWRVMEISQFKLNQTAPMQWKGDAGDGSNGSIEILHRTASRQLLLCEGEYKSPVLPKPIKAQAVMHLRTDYPDKAQSNHNIVHDVDLFVTFPSQTVETVAKVIAPVSNSIADKNFRELSMFVEFMSTAMHTHPGWVEQVVQRMDGVKTDQKEEFLKVAATVFVASRKNELQQNGVQNASFEDLIAPYQGPKR
;
A
#
# COMPACT_ATOMS: atom_id res chain seq x y z
N MET A 1 18.34 17.62 32.39
CA MET A 1 18.15 16.79 31.21
C MET A 1 16.74 16.19 31.27
N HIS A 2 15.74 16.89 30.73
CA HIS A 2 14.35 16.43 30.68
C HIS A 2 14.08 15.86 29.29
N SER A 3 13.91 14.54 29.26
CA SER A 3 13.50 13.76 28.11
C SER A 3 12.04 14.11 27.77
N PHE A 4 11.83 14.84 26.69
CA PHE A 4 10.50 15.07 26.11
C PHE A 4 10.08 13.79 25.37
N ARG A 5 9.36 12.91 26.05
CA ARG A 5 8.59 11.84 25.41
C ARG A 5 7.35 12.49 24.80
N VAL A 6 7.39 12.76 23.50
CA VAL A 6 6.18 13.08 22.74
C VAL A 6 5.34 11.82 22.70
N SER A 7 4.20 11.85 23.36
CA SER A 7 3.19 10.81 23.38
C SER A 7 2.64 10.60 21.97
N MET A 8 2.86 9.43 21.40
CA MET A 8 2.40 8.97 20.09
C MET A 8 0.86 8.74 20.01
N GLY A 9 0.09 9.27 20.97
CA GLY A 9 -1.34 8.96 21.16
C GLY A 9 -2.35 9.71 20.29
N THR A 10 -1.92 10.60 19.37
CA THR A 10 -2.89 11.48 18.65
C THR A 10 -3.05 11.20 17.15
N ILE A 11 -2.40 10.17 16.61
CA ILE A 11 -2.33 9.95 15.15
C ILE A 11 -3.27 8.85 14.66
N SER A 12 -3.78 8.02 15.56
CA SER A 12 -4.51 6.79 15.22
C SER A 12 -5.98 6.97 14.79
N ALA A 13 -6.54 8.17 14.89
CA ALA A 13 -7.94 8.45 14.53
C ALA A 13 -8.25 8.39 13.01
N LEU A 14 -7.24 8.21 12.19
CA LEU A 14 -7.34 8.20 10.73
C LEU A 14 -7.15 6.80 10.14
N PHE A 15 -7.75 5.81 10.74
CA PHE A 15 -7.57 4.43 10.32
C PHE A 15 -7.95 4.13 8.87
N ALA A 16 -8.87 4.89 8.29
CA ALA A 16 -9.11 4.86 6.84
C ALA A 16 -7.96 5.50 6.03
N VAL A 17 -7.15 6.35 6.66
CA VAL A 17 -5.97 7.03 6.12
C VAL A 17 -4.69 6.41 6.69
N CYS A 18 -4.75 5.73 7.82
CA CYS A 18 -3.64 5.20 8.62
C CYS A 18 -2.95 3.94 8.07
N TRP A 19 -3.32 3.46 6.92
CA TRP A 19 -2.49 2.49 6.18
C TRP A 19 -1.10 3.05 5.85
N LEU A 20 -0.87 4.27 6.19
CA LEU A 20 0.25 5.07 5.77
C LEU A 20 1.22 5.45 6.91
N LEU A 21 1.08 4.92 8.14
CA LEU A 21 1.93 5.31 9.27
C LEU A 21 2.88 4.18 9.70
N VAL A 22 3.76 3.78 8.81
CA VAL A 22 4.91 2.96 9.18
C VAL A 22 6.17 3.82 9.12
N SER A 23 6.72 4.14 10.27
CA SER A 23 8.07 4.72 10.34
C SER A 23 9.08 3.58 10.25
N PRO A 24 9.98 3.55 9.27
CA PRO A 24 10.99 2.51 9.19
C PRO A 24 11.98 2.64 10.35
N SER A 25 12.08 1.62 11.19
CA SER A 25 13.25 1.45 12.04
C SER A 25 14.41 0.89 11.20
N ARG A 26 15.60 1.43 11.42
CA ARG A 26 16.82 1.04 10.72
C ARG A 26 17.09 -0.46 10.86
N ALA A 27 17.00 -1.18 9.75
CA ALA A 27 17.54 -2.53 9.63
C ALA A 27 18.93 -2.47 8.98
N ASP A 28 19.77 -3.39 9.41
CA ASP A 28 21.20 -3.51 9.14
C ASP A 28 21.55 -3.60 7.65
N ASP A 29 22.58 -2.86 7.27
CA ASP A 29 23.03 -2.55 5.91
C ASP A 29 23.75 -3.75 5.27
N LYS A 30 23.06 -4.52 4.41
CA LYS A 30 23.70 -5.32 3.36
C LYS A 30 23.13 -4.96 2.01
N GLN A 31 23.77 -3.96 1.39
CA GLN A 31 23.84 -3.64 -0.04
C GLN A 31 22.66 -4.07 -0.93
N MET A 32 21.46 -3.59 -0.64
CA MET A 32 20.45 -3.46 -1.68
C MET A 32 20.64 -2.11 -2.41
N PRO A 33 20.40 -2.04 -3.71
CA PRO A 33 20.45 -0.78 -4.43
C PRO A 33 19.47 0.22 -3.78
N PRO A 34 19.76 1.52 -3.79
CA PRO A 34 18.90 2.52 -3.17
C PRO A 34 17.51 2.47 -3.82
N ILE A 35 16.52 2.12 -3.01
CA ILE A 35 15.12 2.09 -3.44
C ILE A 35 14.65 3.53 -3.67
N LYS A 36 14.21 3.82 -4.88
CA LYS A 36 13.73 5.14 -5.28
C LYS A 36 12.42 5.02 -6.03
N VAL A 37 11.53 5.95 -5.76
CA VAL A 37 10.32 6.18 -6.54
C VAL A 37 10.29 7.67 -6.91
N ASP A 38 9.76 8.00 -8.07
CA ASP A 38 9.73 9.36 -8.59
C ASP A 38 8.35 9.98 -8.35
N VAL A 39 8.33 11.18 -7.75
CA VAL A 39 7.12 11.97 -7.64
C VAL A 39 6.95 12.77 -8.92
N LEU A 40 6.09 12.28 -9.82
CA LEU A 40 5.83 12.89 -11.14
C LEU A 40 4.93 14.11 -11.02
N GLN A 41 3.97 14.08 -10.07
CA GLN A 41 3.09 15.20 -9.76
C GLN A 41 2.86 15.27 -8.25
N LYS A 42 2.94 16.47 -7.69
CA LYS A 42 2.65 16.71 -6.27
C LYS A 42 1.15 16.52 -5.98
N GLY A 43 0.84 16.05 -4.79
CA GLY A 43 -0.53 15.95 -4.31
C GLY A 43 -1.25 17.31 -4.27
N ALA A 44 -2.58 17.28 -4.39
CA ALA A 44 -3.42 18.47 -4.46
C ALA A 44 -4.75 18.29 -3.71
N SER A 45 -5.29 19.40 -3.18
CA SER A 45 -6.60 19.44 -2.49
C SER A 45 -7.48 20.62 -3.00
N THR A 46 -7.25 21.10 -4.23
CA THR A 46 -8.02 22.21 -4.79
C THR A 46 -9.42 21.76 -5.24
N SER A 47 -10.40 22.66 -5.24
CA SER A 47 -11.76 22.36 -5.69
C SER A 47 -11.79 21.83 -7.12
N LYS A 48 -10.99 22.38 -8.04
CA LYS A 48 -10.90 21.92 -9.42
C LYS A 48 -10.44 20.45 -9.51
N VAL A 49 -9.42 20.07 -8.74
CA VAL A 49 -8.93 18.69 -8.73
C VAL A 49 -9.95 17.75 -8.09
N MET A 50 -10.66 18.23 -7.06
CA MET A 50 -11.75 17.48 -6.43
C MET A 50 -12.92 17.22 -7.39
N GLU A 51 -13.33 18.21 -8.15
CA GLU A 51 -14.39 18.06 -9.15
C GLU A 51 -14.00 17.04 -10.24
N GLN A 52 -12.77 17.09 -10.72
CA GLN A 52 -12.23 16.07 -11.64
C GLN A 52 -12.25 14.68 -11.00
N ALA A 53 -11.77 14.57 -9.76
CA ALA A 53 -11.74 13.30 -9.03
C ALA A 53 -13.16 12.72 -8.84
N LEU A 54 -14.17 13.54 -8.56
CA LEU A 54 -15.56 13.11 -8.44
C LEU A 54 -16.12 12.61 -9.78
N ALA A 55 -15.78 13.28 -10.88
CA ALA A 55 -16.23 12.89 -12.23
C ALA A 55 -15.59 11.57 -12.71
N ASP A 56 -14.38 11.25 -12.22
CA ASP A 56 -13.63 10.04 -12.59
C ASP A 56 -14.04 8.78 -11.81
N LEU A 57 -14.91 8.91 -10.79
CA LEU A 57 -15.33 7.76 -9.97
C LEU A 57 -16.23 6.80 -10.79
N PRO A 58 -15.96 5.48 -10.73
CA PRO A 58 -16.73 4.48 -11.48
C PRO A 58 -18.06 4.14 -10.78
N LEU A 59 -18.87 5.15 -10.41
CA LEU A 59 -20.10 4.96 -9.64
C LEU A 59 -21.14 4.13 -10.38
N ASP A 60 -21.20 4.25 -11.72
CA ASP A 60 -22.13 3.50 -12.55
C ASP A 60 -21.84 2.00 -12.62
N GLN A 61 -20.64 1.60 -12.23
CA GLN A 61 -20.20 0.20 -12.18
C GLN A 61 -20.46 -0.46 -10.83
N LEU A 62 -21.02 0.29 -9.86
CA LEU A 62 -21.30 -0.21 -8.53
C LEU A 62 -22.73 -0.75 -8.40
N PRO A 63 -22.94 -1.84 -7.62
CA PRO A 63 -24.26 -2.19 -7.11
C PRO A 63 -24.91 -1.01 -6.37
N ALA A 64 -26.24 -0.91 -6.40
CA ALA A 64 -26.98 0.22 -5.84
C ALA A 64 -26.64 0.50 -4.36
N GLU A 65 -26.55 -0.54 -3.54
CA GLU A 65 -26.18 -0.43 -2.11
C GLU A 65 -24.76 0.15 -1.93
N SER A 66 -23.77 -0.38 -2.66
CA SER A 66 -22.38 0.11 -2.61
C SER A 66 -22.28 1.55 -3.09
N ARG A 67 -23.00 1.89 -4.17
CA ARG A 67 -23.10 3.25 -4.66
C ARG A 67 -23.65 4.21 -3.60
N GLN A 68 -24.74 3.87 -2.95
CA GLN A 68 -25.34 4.70 -1.90
C GLN A 68 -24.37 4.94 -0.72
N ARG A 69 -23.61 3.91 -0.31
CA ARG A 69 -22.59 4.04 0.75
C ARG A 69 -21.50 5.02 0.33
N VAL A 70 -20.98 4.89 -0.90
CA VAL A 70 -19.97 5.80 -1.46
C VAL A 70 -20.50 7.22 -1.55
N GLU A 71 -21.68 7.44 -2.14
CA GLU A 71 -22.32 8.76 -2.27
C GLU A 71 -22.53 9.43 -0.91
N THR A 72 -22.84 8.66 0.14
CA THR A 72 -22.97 9.17 1.51
C THR A 72 -21.65 9.75 2.02
N VAL A 73 -20.52 9.07 1.79
CA VAL A 73 -19.18 9.58 2.16
C VAL A 73 -18.85 10.82 1.33
N LEU A 74 -19.09 10.79 0.02
CA LEU A 74 -18.78 11.90 -0.88
C LEU A 74 -19.59 13.15 -0.54
N LYS A 75 -20.88 13.00 -0.21
CA LYS A 75 -21.77 14.11 0.18
C LYS A 75 -21.34 14.76 1.49
N ASN A 76 -20.93 13.95 2.47
CA ASN A 76 -20.60 14.39 3.82
C ASN A 76 -19.09 14.55 4.04
N ARG A 77 -18.29 14.57 2.97
CA ARG A 77 -16.83 14.65 3.08
C ARG A 77 -16.35 15.89 3.82
N SER A 78 -15.45 15.67 4.75
CA SER A 78 -14.77 16.72 5.51
C SER A 78 -13.40 17.06 4.92
N LEU A 79 -12.82 16.12 4.12
CA LEU A 79 -11.50 16.26 3.53
C LEU A 79 -11.47 15.60 2.15
N PHE A 80 -10.73 16.23 1.22
CA PHE A 80 -10.31 15.67 -0.05
C PHE A 80 -8.81 15.81 -0.23
N ARG A 81 -8.15 14.78 -0.76
CA ARG A 81 -6.76 14.82 -1.18
C ARG A 81 -6.53 13.92 -2.38
N ARG A 82 -6.01 14.48 -3.48
CA ARG A 82 -5.29 13.71 -4.49
C ARG A 82 -3.88 13.53 -4.00
N LEU A 83 -3.46 12.29 -3.76
CA LEU A 83 -2.09 11.95 -3.38
C LEU A 83 -1.14 12.19 -4.57
N PRO A 84 0.18 12.26 -4.34
CA PRO A 84 1.14 12.43 -5.43
C PRO A 84 0.99 11.35 -6.50
N THR A 85 1.19 11.70 -7.77
CA THR A 85 1.40 10.71 -8.82
C THR A 85 2.82 10.19 -8.70
N ILE A 86 2.98 8.89 -8.54
CA ILE A 86 4.28 8.23 -8.31
C ILE A 86 4.57 7.27 -9.45
N GLY A 87 5.78 7.42 -10.02
CA GLY A 87 6.37 6.48 -10.97
C GLY A 87 7.35 5.54 -10.27
N MET A 88 7.33 4.24 -10.61
CA MET A 88 8.22 3.23 -10.07
C MET A 88 8.61 2.19 -11.11
N GLY A 89 9.77 1.55 -10.90
CA GLY A 89 10.30 0.49 -11.75
C GLY A 89 9.83 -0.93 -11.37
N ALA A 90 9.00 -1.06 -10.35
CA ALA A 90 8.52 -2.35 -9.85
C ALA A 90 7.91 -3.23 -10.95
N ASP A 91 8.10 -4.54 -10.84
CA ASP A 91 7.47 -5.48 -11.75
C ASP A 91 5.93 -5.44 -11.58
N PRO A 92 5.17 -5.32 -12.68
CA PRO A 92 3.71 -5.28 -12.62
C PRO A 92 3.08 -6.48 -11.90
N ALA A 93 3.66 -7.69 -11.97
CA ALA A 93 3.14 -8.87 -11.27
C ALA A 93 3.27 -8.71 -9.75
N VAL A 94 4.37 -8.12 -9.25
CA VAL A 94 4.57 -7.81 -7.84
C VAL A 94 3.58 -6.77 -7.36
N TYR A 95 3.40 -5.69 -8.11
CA TYR A 95 2.41 -4.66 -7.81
C TYR A 95 1.00 -5.21 -7.75
N HIS A 96 0.59 -5.99 -8.76
CA HIS A 96 -0.72 -6.65 -8.79
C HIS A 96 -0.92 -7.59 -7.60
N TYR A 97 0.11 -8.33 -7.22
CA TYR A 97 0.03 -9.22 -6.07
C TYR A 97 -0.31 -8.44 -4.79
N PHE A 98 0.44 -7.38 -4.46
CA PHE A 98 0.21 -6.59 -3.23
C PHE A 98 -1.07 -5.78 -3.25
N THR A 99 -1.50 -5.27 -4.41
CA THR A 99 -2.78 -4.55 -4.52
C THR A 99 -4.00 -5.49 -4.41
N ARG A 100 -3.82 -6.79 -4.64
CA ARG A 100 -4.86 -7.82 -4.48
C ARG A 100 -4.85 -8.48 -3.11
N ASN A 101 -3.68 -8.58 -2.50
CA ASN A 101 -3.43 -9.24 -1.21
C ASN A 101 -2.75 -8.27 -0.24
N PRO A 102 -3.43 -7.20 0.23
CA PRO A 102 -2.82 -6.19 1.09
C PRO A 102 -2.36 -6.77 2.44
N GLU A 103 -2.98 -7.84 2.93
CA GLU A 103 -2.55 -8.58 4.11
C GLU A 103 -1.16 -9.18 3.97
N ALA A 104 -0.74 -9.51 2.75
CA ALA A 104 0.62 -9.98 2.50
C ALA A 104 1.66 -8.88 2.72
N ALA A 105 1.38 -7.63 2.31
CA ALA A 105 2.25 -6.49 2.61
C ALA A 105 2.38 -6.29 4.12
N VAL A 106 1.27 -6.34 4.84
CA VAL A 106 1.24 -6.26 6.31
C VAL A 106 2.00 -7.41 6.95
N GLY A 107 1.86 -8.63 6.42
CA GLY A 107 2.62 -9.80 6.86
C GLY A 107 4.14 -9.60 6.74
N VAL A 108 4.61 -9.05 5.61
CA VAL A 108 6.02 -8.70 5.43
C VAL A 108 6.46 -7.65 6.45
N TRP A 109 5.69 -6.56 6.65
CA TRP A 109 6.04 -5.51 7.63
C TRP A 109 6.16 -6.06 9.05
N ARG A 110 5.34 -7.03 9.42
CA ARG A 110 5.41 -7.68 10.74
C ARG A 110 6.64 -8.57 10.87
N VAL A 111 6.98 -9.35 9.84
CA VAL A 111 8.21 -10.16 9.81
C VAL A 111 9.46 -9.29 9.90
N MET A 112 9.43 -8.12 9.26
CA MET A 112 10.52 -7.14 9.29
C MET A 112 10.50 -6.23 10.54
N GLU A 113 9.55 -6.44 11.46
CA GLU A 113 9.37 -5.64 12.68
C GLU A 113 9.13 -4.13 12.42
N ILE A 114 8.68 -3.79 11.21
CA ILE A 114 8.37 -2.41 10.82
C ILE A 114 7.05 -1.96 11.47
N SER A 115 6.07 -2.87 11.60
CA SER A 115 4.74 -2.56 12.10
C SER A 115 4.15 -3.69 12.94
N GLN A 116 3.36 -3.34 13.94
CA GLN A 116 2.54 -4.29 14.73
C GLN A 116 1.11 -4.41 14.18
N PHE A 117 0.79 -3.68 13.12
CA PHE A 117 -0.51 -3.71 12.48
C PHE A 117 -0.89 -5.12 12.03
N LYS A 118 -2.16 -5.49 12.21
CA LYS A 118 -2.73 -6.75 11.75
C LYS A 118 -3.79 -6.48 10.71
N LEU A 119 -3.78 -7.21 9.60
CA LEU A 119 -4.79 -7.15 8.58
C LEU A 119 -5.18 -8.56 8.19
N ASN A 120 -6.47 -8.89 8.35
CA ASN A 120 -6.98 -10.22 8.08
C ASN A 120 -8.11 -10.14 7.05
N GLN A 121 -8.03 -10.96 6.02
CA GLN A 121 -9.10 -11.09 5.05
C GLN A 121 -10.31 -11.79 5.71
N THR A 122 -11.46 -11.13 5.69
CA THR A 122 -12.72 -11.64 6.29
C THR A 122 -13.66 -12.24 5.26
N ALA A 123 -13.61 -11.72 4.03
CA ALA A 123 -14.36 -12.22 2.86
C ALA A 123 -13.60 -11.84 1.58
N PRO A 124 -13.97 -12.34 0.41
CA PRO A 124 -13.40 -11.87 -0.86
C PRO A 124 -13.48 -10.33 -0.95
N MET A 125 -12.36 -9.69 -1.22
CA MET A 125 -12.21 -8.23 -1.30
C MET A 125 -12.57 -7.45 -0.02
N GLN A 126 -12.59 -8.10 1.16
CA GLN A 126 -12.88 -7.47 2.44
C GLN A 126 -11.85 -7.87 3.50
N TRP A 127 -11.38 -6.89 4.26
CA TRP A 127 -10.40 -7.06 5.33
C TRP A 127 -10.80 -6.31 6.58
N LYS A 128 -10.34 -6.82 7.73
CA LYS A 128 -10.36 -6.11 9.02
C LYS A 128 -8.96 -5.90 9.51
N GLY A 129 -8.69 -4.68 9.97
CA GLY A 129 -7.41 -4.25 10.51
C GLY A 129 -7.48 -3.86 11.98
N ASP A 130 -6.37 -4.08 12.69
CA ASP A 130 -6.17 -3.71 14.10
C ASP A 130 -4.74 -3.21 14.27
N ALA A 131 -4.57 -1.98 14.77
CA ALA A 131 -3.25 -1.39 15.01
C ALA A 131 -2.69 -1.73 16.40
N GLY A 132 -3.49 -2.31 17.28
CA GLY A 132 -3.09 -2.64 18.65
C GLY A 132 -3.07 -1.43 19.62
N ASP A 133 -3.40 -0.23 19.14
CA ASP A 133 -3.41 1.02 19.91
C ASP A 133 -4.83 1.57 20.19
N GLY A 134 -5.85 0.75 19.97
CA GLY A 134 -7.26 1.12 20.04
C GLY A 134 -7.87 1.55 18.71
N SER A 135 -7.07 1.54 17.64
CA SER A 135 -7.55 1.78 16.28
C SER A 135 -7.88 0.46 15.59
N ASN A 136 -9.05 0.39 14.99
CA ASN A 136 -9.49 -0.74 14.19
C ASN A 136 -10.30 -0.25 12.98
N GLY A 137 -10.47 -1.12 11.98
CA GLY A 137 -11.25 -0.74 10.80
C GLY A 137 -11.45 -1.88 9.82
N SER A 138 -12.15 -1.56 8.75
CA SER A 138 -12.39 -2.45 7.63
C SER A 138 -12.06 -1.78 6.31
N ILE A 139 -11.70 -2.60 5.34
CA ILE A 139 -11.46 -2.22 3.96
C ILE A 139 -12.31 -3.13 3.08
N GLU A 140 -12.98 -2.54 2.13
CA GLU A 140 -13.75 -3.24 1.12
C GLU A 140 -13.40 -2.69 -0.26
N ILE A 141 -13.02 -3.55 -1.19
CA ILE A 141 -12.84 -3.17 -2.59
C ILE A 141 -14.19 -3.34 -3.29
N LEU A 142 -14.81 -2.23 -3.65
CA LEU A 142 -16.13 -2.19 -4.27
C LEU A 142 -16.08 -2.40 -5.78
N HIS A 143 -14.98 -1.99 -6.41
CA HIS A 143 -14.73 -2.14 -7.84
C HIS A 143 -13.25 -2.33 -8.10
N ARG A 144 -12.91 -3.26 -9.01
CA ARG A 144 -11.52 -3.53 -9.39
C ARG A 144 -11.43 -3.88 -10.87
N THR A 145 -10.51 -3.22 -11.54
CA THR A 145 -9.98 -3.59 -12.87
C THR A 145 -8.45 -3.68 -12.79
N ALA A 146 -7.78 -3.91 -13.91
CA ALA A 146 -6.32 -3.89 -13.97
C ALA A 146 -5.73 -2.50 -13.62
N SER A 147 -6.45 -1.42 -13.95
CA SER A 147 -5.96 -0.04 -13.83
C SER A 147 -6.73 0.82 -12.81
N ARG A 148 -7.82 0.33 -12.22
CA ARG A 148 -8.67 1.10 -11.31
C ARG A 148 -9.11 0.25 -10.14
N GLN A 149 -9.08 0.83 -8.93
CA GLN A 149 -9.71 0.22 -7.75
C GLN A 149 -10.44 1.29 -6.96
N LEU A 150 -11.69 1.01 -6.59
CA LEU A 150 -12.47 1.83 -5.68
C LEU A 150 -12.66 1.08 -4.38
N LEU A 151 -12.20 1.70 -3.29
CA LEU A 151 -12.24 1.12 -1.96
C LEU A 151 -13.12 1.97 -1.05
N LEU A 152 -13.87 1.30 -0.17
CA LEU A 152 -14.50 1.92 0.98
C LEU A 152 -13.79 1.43 2.24
N CYS A 153 -13.33 2.39 3.05
CA CYS A 153 -12.66 2.13 4.31
C CYS A 153 -13.49 2.71 5.46
N GLU A 154 -13.60 1.98 6.54
CA GLU A 154 -14.24 2.44 7.77
C GLU A 154 -13.28 2.23 8.92
N GLY A 155 -13.17 3.19 9.80
CA GLY A 155 -12.23 3.14 10.93
C GLY A 155 -12.81 3.74 12.19
N GLU A 156 -12.33 3.23 13.32
CA GLU A 156 -12.65 3.71 14.65
C GLU A 156 -11.37 3.81 15.48
N TYR A 157 -11.22 4.90 16.20
CA TYR A 157 -10.16 5.09 17.19
C TYR A 157 -10.73 5.38 18.57
N LYS A 158 -10.36 4.56 19.54
CA LYS A 158 -10.70 4.74 20.96
C LYS A 158 -9.58 5.48 21.68
N SER A 159 -9.71 6.78 21.76
CA SER A 159 -8.75 7.60 22.51
C SER A 159 -8.95 7.43 24.03
N PRO A 160 -7.85 7.26 24.82
CA PRO A 160 -7.95 7.25 26.28
C PRO A 160 -8.49 8.53 26.89
N VAL A 161 -8.42 9.66 26.16
CA VAL A 161 -8.80 11.00 26.64
C VAL A 161 -10.12 11.51 26.08
N LEU A 162 -10.74 10.80 25.13
CA LEU A 162 -12.03 11.18 24.55
C LEU A 162 -13.15 10.24 25.03
N PRO A 163 -14.30 10.80 25.44
CA PRO A 163 -15.41 10.00 25.96
C PRO A 163 -16.12 9.13 24.90
N LYS A 164 -15.93 9.45 23.62
CA LYS A 164 -16.51 8.72 22.50
C LYS A 164 -15.41 8.41 21.46
N PRO A 165 -15.49 7.25 20.82
CA PRO A 165 -14.55 6.92 19.75
C PRO A 165 -14.73 7.88 18.57
N ILE A 166 -13.61 8.14 17.89
CA ILE A 166 -13.59 8.88 16.63
C ILE A 166 -13.86 7.87 15.52
N LYS A 167 -14.89 8.09 14.73
CA LYS A 167 -15.21 7.29 13.56
C LYS A 167 -14.86 8.05 12.30
N ALA A 168 -14.28 7.35 11.33
CA ALA A 168 -13.98 7.88 10.01
C ALA A 168 -14.42 6.90 8.93
N GLN A 169 -14.86 7.44 7.81
CA GLN A 169 -15.11 6.68 6.59
C GLN A 169 -14.35 7.34 5.45
N ALA A 170 -13.78 6.53 4.56
CA ALA A 170 -13.06 7.04 3.41
C ALA A 170 -13.41 6.28 2.13
N VAL A 171 -13.53 7.01 1.04
CA VAL A 171 -13.53 6.48 -0.32
C VAL A 171 -12.15 6.73 -0.91
N MET A 172 -11.52 5.69 -1.43
CA MET A 172 -10.23 5.76 -2.10
C MET A 172 -10.37 5.27 -3.53
N HIS A 173 -9.94 6.06 -4.50
CA HIS A 173 -9.90 5.69 -5.91
C HIS A 173 -8.44 5.61 -6.36
N LEU A 174 -7.89 4.41 -6.42
CA LEU A 174 -6.56 4.12 -6.95
C LEU A 174 -6.64 4.03 -8.47
N ARG A 175 -5.78 4.80 -9.14
CA ARG A 175 -5.53 4.71 -10.59
C ARG A 175 -4.11 4.21 -10.81
N THR A 176 -3.95 3.35 -11.79
CA THR A 176 -2.66 2.77 -12.17
C THR A 176 -2.55 2.73 -13.68
N ASP A 177 -1.47 3.24 -14.20
CA ASP A 177 -1.10 3.14 -15.60
C ASP A 177 0.18 2.31 -15.74
N TYR A 178 0.30 1.60 -16.86
CA TYR A 178 1.44 0.77 -17.22
C TYR A 178 2.07 1.33 -18.49
N PRO A 179 2.95 2.34 -18.37
CA PRO A 179 3.54 3.00 -19.53
C PRO A 179 4.37 2.03 -20.38
N ASP A 180 4.40 2.28 -21.68
CA ASP A 180 5.31 1.56 -22.58
C ASP A 180 6.78 1.89 -22.19
N LYS A 181 7.62 0.85 -22.07
CA LYS A 181 9.04 0.97 -21.77
C LYS A 181 9.81 1.83 -22.78
N ALA A 182 9.33 1.94 -24.01
CA ALA A 182 9.91 2.82 -25.01
C ALA A 182 9.68 4.31 -24.71
N GLN A 183 8.70 4.63 -23.86
CA GLN A 183 8.29 6.01 -23.57
C GLN A 183 8.53 6.42 -22.11
N SER A 184 8.82 5.49 -21.22
CA SER A 184 8.96 5.75 -19.80
C SER A 184 10.01 4.85 -19.14
N ASN A 185 10.75 5.43 -18.18
CA ASN A 185 11.62 4.67 -17.28
C ASN A 185 10.86 3.98 -16.14
N HIS A 186 9.53 4.16 -16.07
CA HIS A 186 8.68 3.58 -15.06
C HIS A 186 7.82 2.47 -15.68
N ASN A 187 7.73 1.34 -15.01
CA ASN A 187 6.82 0.26 -15.37
C ASN A 187 5.39 0.51 -14.87
N ILE A 188 5.27 1.32 -13.81
CA ILE A 188 4.02 1.63 -13.12
C ILE A 188 4.00 3.11 -12.78
N VAL A 189 2.86 3.75 -13.06
CA VAL A 189 2.53 5.09 -12.59
C VAL A 189 1.19 5.02 -11.88
N HIS A 190 1.11 5.48 -10.64
CA HIS A 190 -0.12 5.42 -9.87
C HIS A 190 -0.37 6.66 -9.02
N ASP A 191 -1.64 6.92 -8.72
CA ASP A 191 -2.10 7.92 -7.78
C ASP A 191 -3.40 7.49 -7.09
N VAL A 192 -3.80 8.21 -6.04
CA VAL A 192 -5.03 7.95 -5.28
C VAL A 192 -5.78 9.24 -5.03
N ASP A 193 -7.07 9.25 -5.32
CA ASP A 193 -8.00 10.25 -4.80
C ASP A 193 -8.62 9.73 -3.50
N LEU A 194 -8.53 10.53 -2.46
CA LEU A 194 -8.98 10.22 -1.11
C LEU A 194 -10.07 11.21 -0.67
N PHE A 195 -11.25 10.69 -0.32
CA PHE A 195 -12.35 11.45 0.27
C PHE A 195 -12.65 10.89 1.66
N VAL A 196 -12.67 11.75 2.69
CA VAL A 196 -12.85 11.33 4.08
C VAL A 196 -14.02 12.08 4.72
N THR A 197 -14.81 11.36 5.52
CA THR A 197 -15.84 11.92 6.39
C THR A 197 -15.69 11.41 7.82
N PHE A 198 -16.16 12.20 8.78
CA PHE A 198 -16.19 11.87 10.21
C PHE A 198 -17.64 11.91 10.70
N PRO A 199 -18.45 10.84 10.52
CA PRO A 199 -19.93 10.85 10.65
C PRO A 199 -20.33 11.06 12.08
N SER A 200 -19.85 11.33 13.06
CA SER A 200 -20.33 11.52 14.44
C SER A 200 -19.49 12.54 15.22
N GLN A 201 -18.78 13.40 14.50
CA GLN A 201 -17.87 14.35 15.13
C GLN A 201 -18.31 15.79 14.88
N THR A 202 -18.07 16.66 15.86
CA THR A 202 -18.22 18.09 15.67
C THR A 202 -17.08 18.65 14.81
N VAL A 203 -17.31 19.78 14.14
CA VAL A 203 -16.30 20.47 13.34
C VAL A 203 -15.03 20.74 14.15
N GLU A 204 -15.17 21.09 15.43
CA GLU A 204 -14.03 21.32 16.32
C GLU A 204 -13.21 20.05 16.59
N THR A 205 -13.88 18.91 16.82
CA THR A 205 -13.20 17.63 17.02
C THR A 205 -12.49 17.20 15.75
N VAL A 206 -13.14 17.33 14.60
CA VAL A 206 -12.56 17.04 13.28
C VAL A 206 -11.32 17.90 13.04
N ALA A 207 -11.40 19.20 13.30
CA ALA A 207 -10.26 20.10 13.15
C ALA A 207 -9.07 19.69 14.04
N LYS A 208 -9.31 19.31 15.30
CA LYS A 208 -8.25 18.84 16.22
C LYS A 208 -7.62 17.52 15.78
N VAL A 209 -8.39 16.64 15.14
CA VAL A 209 -7.93 15.34 14.64
C VAL A 209 -7.18 15.49 13.32
N ILE A 210 -7.65 16.37 12.43
CA ILE A 210 -7.05 16.58 11.11
C ILE A 210 -5.78 17.45 11.19
N ALA A 211 -5.70 18.38 12.15
CA ALA A 211 -4.55 19.28 12.28
C ALA A 211 -3.17 18.57 12.34
N PRO A 212 -3.04 17.40 12.99
CA PRO A 212 -1.78 16.63 12.96
C PRO A 212 -1.58 15.87 11.64
N VAL A 213 -2.66 15.61 10.90
CA VAL A 213 -2.61 14.89 9.62
C VAL A 213 -2.50 15.91 8.51
N SER A 214 -1.32 16.49 8.43
CA SER A 214 -1.02 17.36 7.30
C SER A 214 -1.07 16.57 5.99
N ASN A 215 -1.44 17.25 4.91
CA ASN A 215 -1.34 16.69 3.56
C ASN A 215 0.03 16.04 3.29
N SER A 216 1.09 16.54 3.94
CA SER A 216 2.44 16.01 3.84
C SER A 216 2.60 14.60 4.43
N ILE A 217 1.85 14.22 5.48
CA ILE A 217 1.89 12.88 6.07
C ILE A 217 1.25 11.88 5.10
N ALA A 218 0.07 12.17 4.56
CA ALA A 218 -0.58 11.30 3.59
C ALA A 218 0.29 11.08 2.34
N ASP A 219 0.88 12.16 1.80
CA ASP A 219 1.79 12.10 0.66
C ASP A 219 3.04 11.28 0.96
N LYS A 220 3.66 11.51 2.13
CA LYS A 220 4.84 10.76 2.59
C LYS A 220 4.54 9.27 2.65
N ASN A 221 3.44 8.93 3.30
CA ASN A 221 3.08 7.55 3.53
C ASN A 221 2.74 6.82 2.22
N PHE A 222 2.04 7.47 1.29
CA PHE A 222 1.78 6.88 -0.03
C PHE A 222 3.09 6.61 -0.79
N ARG A 223 4.06 7.53 -0.70
CA ARG A 223 5.39 7.31 -1.26
C ARG A 223 6.11 6.13 -0.58
N GLU A 224 6.01 5.98 0.73
CA GLU A 224 6.62 4.87 1.47
C GLU A 224 6.01 3.52 1.08
N LEU A 225 4.69 3.46 0.85
CA LEU A 225 4.04 2.27 0.29
C LEU A 225 4.56 1.94 -1.11
N SER A 226 4.71 2.95 -1.96
CA SER A 226 5.27 2.77 -3.30
C SER A 226 6.72 2.28 -3.25
N MET A 227 7.52 2.84 -2.33
CA MET A 227 8.89 2.37 -2.07
C MET A 227 8.92 0.93 -1.55
N PHE A 228 7.96 0.52 -0.74
CA PHE A 228 7.85 -0.86 -0.28
C PHE A 228 7.60 -1.82 -1.44
N VAL A 229 6.71 -1.48 -2.38
CA VAL A 229 6.46 -2.32 -3.57
C VAL A 229 7.71 -2.40 -4.46
N GLU A 230 8.41 -1.29 -4.67
CA GLU A 230 9.68 -1.25 -5.40
C GLU A 230 10.75 -2.12 -4.70
N PHE A 231 10.85 -2.02 -3.37
CA PHE A 231 11.73 -2.84 -2.55
C PHE A 231 11.43 -4.33 -2.72
N MET A 232 10.17 -4.73 -2.61
CA MET A 232 9.78 -6.14 -2.74
C MET A 232 10.02 -6.66 -4.16
N SER A 233 9.79 -5.83 -5.18
CA SER A 233 10.12 -6.18 -6.55
C SER A 233 11.63 -6.41 -6.73
N THR A 234 12.46 -5.50 -6.23
CA THR A 234 13.93 -5.65 -6.24
C THR A 234 14.37 -6.90 -5.48
N ALA A 235 13.79 -7.16 -4.30
CA ALA A 235 14.11 -8.35 -3.50
C ALA A 235 13.74 -9.65 -4.22
N MET A 236 12.60 -9.69 -4.90
CA MET A 236 12.20 -10.85 -5.72
C MET A 236 13.14 -11.07 -6.90
N HIS A 237 13.67 -10.01 -7.51
CA HIS A 237 14.64 -10.12 -8.61
C HIS A 237 16.02 -10.61 -8.14
N THR A 238 16.46 -10.18 -6.95
CA THR A 238 17.87 -10.33 -6.55
C THR A 238 18.09 -11.31 -5.38
N HIS A 239 17.09 -11.45 -4.49
CA HIS A 239 17.20 -12.21 -3.24
C HIS A 239 15.97 -13.12 -2.97
N PRO A 240 15.55 -13.98 -3.91
CA PRO A 240 14.32 -14.76 -3.74
C PRO A 240 14.39 -15.73 -2.56
N GLY A 241 15.57 -16.22 -2.16
CA GLY A 241 15.72 -17.04 -0.93
C GLY A 241 15.39 -16.26 0.34
N TRP A 242 15.69 -14.96 0.41
CA TRP A 242 15.25 -14.10 1.50
C TRP A 242 13.72 -13.92 1.46
N VAL A 243 13.15 -13.70 0.26
CA VAL A 243 11.69 -13.60 0.10
C VAL A 243 10.98 -14.87 0.59
N GLU A 244 11.50 -16.05 0.26
CA GLU A 244 10.98 -17.32 0.76
C GLU A 244 10.99 -17.39 2.30
N GLN A 245 12.10 -17.04 2.94
CA GLN A 245 12.19 -17.00 4.40
C GLN A 245 11.18 -16.04 5.03
N VAL A 246 10.97 -14.88 4.41
CA VAL A 246 9.96 -13.91 4.87
C VAL A 246 8.57 -14.54 4.77
N VAL A 247 8.22 -15.13 3.63
CA VAL A 247 6.89 -15.74 3.40
C VAL A 247 6.61 -16.87 4.40
N GLN A 248 7.60 -17.72 4.70
CA GLN A 248 7.46 -18.79 5.68
C GLN A 248 7.14 -18.25 7.09
N ARG A 249 7.69 -17.10 7.46
CA ARG A 249 7.51 -16.47 8.78
C ARG A 249 6.25 -15.59 8.87
N MET A 250 5.58 -15.29 7.76
CA MET A 250 4.37 -14.46 7.78
C MET A 250 3.24 -15.15 8.54
N ASP A 251 2.57 -14.41 9.41
CA ASP A 251 1.32 -14.78 10.07
C ASP A 251 0.13 -13.98 9.53
N GLY A 252 -1.09 -14.46 9.72
CA GLY A 252 -2.32 -13.79 9.25
C GLY A 252 -2.53 -13.83 7.72
N VAL A 253 -1.67 -14.51 6.96
CA VAL A 253 -1.79 -14.71 5.52
C VAL A 253 -2.12 -16.17 5.24
N LYS A 254 -3.12 -16.43 4.39
CA LYS A 254 -3.57 -17.77 4.05
C LYS A 254 -2.50 -18.54 3.25
N THR A 255 -2.53 -19.87 3.34
CA THR A 255 -1.55 -20.74 2.66
C THR A 255 -1.56 -20.54 1.15
N ASP A 256 -2.73 -20.48 0.52
CA ASP A 256 -2.89 -20.24 -0.92
C ASP A 256 -2.30 -18.89 -1.36
N GLN A 257 -2.44 -17.86 -0.54
CA GLN A 257 -1.85 -16.54 -0.80
C GLN A 257 -0.32 -16.56 -0.64
N LYS A 258 0.22 -17.31 0.33
CA LYS A 258 1.66 -17.51 0.47
C LYS A 258 2.24 -18.26 -0.73
N GLU A 259 1.54 -19.29 -1.22
CA GLU A 259 1.92 -20.02 -2.43
C GLU A 259 1.90 -19.13 -3.68
N GLU A 260 0.86 -18.29 -3.83
CA GLU A 260 0.80 -17.28 -4.89
C GLU A 260 1.98 -16.31 -4.80
N PHE A 261 2.32 -15.85 -3.58
CA PHE A 261 3.47 -14.96 -3.36
C PHE A 261 4.78 -15.61 -3.84
N LEU A 262 5.05 -16.84 -3.43
CA LEU A 262 6.24 -17.58 -3.85
C LEU A 262 6.26 -17.82 -5.36
N LYS A 263 5.11 -18.11 -5.97
CA LYS A 263 4.99 -18.25 -7.42
C LYS A 263 5.31 -16.95 -8.16
N VAL A 264 4.81 -15.81 -7.67
CA VAL A 264 5.13 -14.49 -8.23
C VAL A 264 6.63 -14.23 -8.09
N ALA A 265 7.22 -14.45 -6.91
CA ALA A 265 8.63 -14.26 -6.67
C ALA A 265 9.51 -15.13 -7.60
N ALA A 266 9.17 -16.40 -7.75
CA ALA A 266 9.88 -17.32 -8.66
C ALA A 266 9.76 -16.88 -10.13
N THR A 267 8.56 -16.46 -10.57
CA THR A 267 8.33 -16.00 -11.95
C THR A 267 9.16 -14.76 -12.27
N VAL A 268 9.14 -13.78 -11.37
CA VAL A 268 9.87 -12.51 -11.50
C VAL A 268 11.39 -12.78 -11.51
N PHE A 269 11.87 -13.62 -10.61
CA PHE A 269 13.28 -14.00 -10.57
C PHE A 269 13.73 -14.66 -11.87
N VAL A 270 13.01 -15.69 -12.33
CA VAL A 270 13.36 -16.42 -13.56
C VAL A 270 13.35 -15.50 -14.77
N ALA A 271 12.37 -14.60 -14.88
CA ALA A 271 12.30 -13.64 -15.98
C ALA A 271 13.49 -12.67 -15.94
N SER A 272 13.85 -12.15 -14.77
CA SER A 272 15.00 -11.27 -14.59
C SER A 272 16.30 -11.99 -14.95
N ARG A 273 16.48 -13.21 -14.46
CA ARG A 273 17.69 -13.99 -14.70
C ARG A 273 17.87 -14.36 -16.18
N LYS A 274 16.77 -14.72 -16.87
CA LYS A 274 16.79 -14.94 -18.31
C LYS A 274 17.24 -13.70 -19.09
N ASN A 275 16.69 -12.54 -18.74
CA ASN A 275 17.04 -11.28 -19.37
C ASN A 275 18.54 -10.96 -19.17
N GLU A 276 19.06 -11.14 -17.95
CA GLU A 276 20.49 -10.94 -17.63
C GLU A 276 21.39 -11.88 -18.46
N LEU A 277 21.05 -13.17 -18.51
CA LEU A 277 21.79 -14.17 -19.28
C LEU A 277 21.78 -13.85 -20.78
N GLN A 278 20.64 -13.43 -21.34
CA GLN A 278 20.52 -12.99 -22.73
C GLN A 278 21.39 -11.78 -23.04
N GLN A 279 21.40 -10.77 -22.13
CA GLN A 279 22.27 -9.60 -22.27
C GLN A 279 23.75 -9.97 -22.24
N ASN A 280 24.11 -11.05 -21.51
CA ASN A 280 25.46 -11.60 -21.45
C ASN A 280 25.76 -12.61 -22.57
N GLY A 281 24.89 -12.72 -23.60
CA GLY A 281 25.11 -13.55 -24.79
C GLY A 281 24.65 -15.00 -24.68
N VAL A 282 24.01 -15.42 -23.57
CA VAL A 282 23.46 -16.76 -23.39
C VAL A 282 22.06 -16.82 -23.97
N GLN A 283 21.89 -17.34 -25.21
CA GLN A 283 20.58 -17.37 -25.88
C GLN A 283 19.64 -18.46 -25.34
N ASN A 284 20.18 -19.61 -24.89
CA ASN A 284 19.40 -20.73 -24.37
C ASN A 284 19.90 -21.05 -22.95
N ALA A 285 19.36 -20.32 -21.96
CA ALA A 285 19.69 -20.55 -20.56
C ALA A 285 19.08 -21.89 -20.10
N SER A 286 19.92 -22.78 -19.57
CA SER A 286 19.51 -24.02 -18.93
C SER A 286 18.93 -23.75 -17.54
N PHE A 287 18.28 -24.76 -16.94
CA PHE A 287 17.84 -24.69 -15.55
C PHE A 287 19.01 -24.43 -14.60
N GLU A 288 20.17 -25.04 -14.84
CA GLU A 288 21.38 -24.85 -14.05
C GLU A 288 21.90 -23.41 -14.12
N ASP A 289 21.85 -22.76 -15.27
CA ASP A 289 22.23 -21.36 -15.44
C ASP A 289 21.32 -20.41 -14.62
N LEU A 290 20.02 -20.76 -14.53
CA LEU A 290 19.05 -19.99 -13.79
C LEU A 290 19.27 -20.07 -12.27
N ILE A 291 19.67 -21.25 -11.76
CA ILE A 291 19.86 -21.48 -10.32
C ILE A 291 21.30 -21.31 -9.84
N ALA A 292 22.26 -21.13 -10.76
CA ALA A 292 23.68 -21.01 -10.43
C ALA A 292 24.01 -20.05 -9.27
N PRO A 293 23.34 -18.89 -9.13
CA PRO A 293 23.58 -17.97 -8.02
C PRO A 293 23.20 -18.55 -6.64
N TYR A 294 22.36 -19.59 -6.59
CA TYR A 294 21.91 -20.27 -5.35
C TYR A 294 22.80 -21.42 -4.94
N GLN A 295 23.53 -21.97 -5.89
CA GLN A 295 24.53 -22.98 -5.60
C GLN A 295 25.73 -22.21 -5.07
N GLY A 296 25.84 -22.01 -3.75
CA GLY A 296 27.02 -21.39 -3.15
C GLY A 296 28.31 -21.98 -3.68
N PRO A 297 29.51 -21.38 -3.42
CA PRO A 297 30.76 -21.84 -4.01
C PRO A 297 30.88 -23.34 -3.81
N LYS A 298 31.01 -24.10 -4.92
CA LYS A 298 31.29 -25.53 -4.89
C LYS A 298 32.51 -25.72 -3.97
N ARG A 299 32.31 -26.34 -2.82
CA ARG A 299 33.40 -26.73 -1.91
C ARG A 299 34.32 -27.70 -2.57
#